data_b3218012f76d5ab336d1ed26e5b1ad77
#
_entry.id   b3218012f76d5ab336d1ed26e5b1ad77
#
_cell.length_a   1.000
_cell.length_b   1.000
_cell.length_c   1.000
_cell.angle_alpha   90.00
_cell.angle_beta   90.00
_cell.angle_gamma   90.00
#
_symmetry.space_group_name_H-M   'P 1'
#
loop_
_entity.id
_entity.type
_entity.pdbx_description
1 polymer ?
#
loop_
_entity_poly.entity_id
_entity_poly.type
_entity_poly.pdbx_seq_one_letter_code
_entity_poly.pdbx_strand_id
1 'polypeptide(L)'
;LMLPVRSEGSVEAELHEFQEAEGAAPLRKTISRDSDYQWEVTTDMKSGVLTEHQWFDEGRVTYDDHDGWTVESTHDEYRSIHPDDPLRAKLDITWTEHFERADWAVSSVTHTLVTSTATEIKVEADLEVRMNAEVVHERAWRLAFPRQLL
;
A
#
# COMPACT_ATOMS: atom_id res chain seq x y z
N LEU A 1 -25.86 2.99 -14.50
CA LEU A 1 -26.21 1.92 -13.56
C LEU A 1 -27.64 2.16 -13.09
N MET A 2 -28.60 1.32 -13.49
CA MET A 2 -29.94 1.38 -12.91
C MET A 2 -29.97 0.48 -11.68
N LEU A 3 -30.17 1.07 -10.52
CA LEU A 3 -30.45 0.32 -9.30
C LEU A 3 -31.93 -0.08 -9.33
N PRO A 4 -32.27 -1.35 -9.08
CA PRO A 4 -33.65 -1.76 -8.97
C PRO A 4 -34.30 -1.06 -7.77
N VAL A 5 -35.35 -0.27 -8.04
CA VAL A 5 -36.15 0.33 -6.98
C VAL A 5 -37.30 -0.65 -6.71
N ARG A 6 -37.48 -1.06 -5.47
CA ARG A 6 -38.62 -1.88 -5.06
C ARG A 6 -39.92 -1.10 -5.31
N SER A 7 -40.86 -1.71 -6.00
CA SER A 7 -42.20 -1.17 -6.13
C SER A 7 -42.98 -1.32 -4.80
N GLU A 8 -43.80 -0.34 -4.46
CA GLU A 8 -44.75 -0.49 -3.37
C GLU A 8 -45.62 -1.75 -3.59
N GLY A 9 -45.65 -2.65 -2.59
CA GLY A 9 -46.41 -3.90 -2.66
C GLY A 9 -45.62 -5.11 -3.17
N SER A 10 -44.33 -5.01 -3.46
CA SER A 10 -43.50 -6.21 -3.63
C SER A 10 -43.43 -6.97 -2.30
N VAL A 11 -43.75 -8.30 -2.38
CA VAL A 11 -43.56 -9.20 -1.25
C VAL A 11 -42.15 -8.94 -0.67
N GLU A 12 -42.05 -8.64 0.61
CA GLU A 12 -40.75 -8.57 1.28
C GLU A 12 -40.04 -9.88 0.97
N ALA A 13 -39.02 -9.83 0.13
CA ALA A 13 -38.09 -10.94 0.09
C ALA A 13 -37.65 -11.12 1.53
N GLU A 14 -37.83 -12.30 2.09
CA GLU A 14 -37.41 -12.63 3.45
C GLU A 14 -36.04 -12.02 3.65
N LEU A 15 -35.97 -10.98 4.49
CA LEU A 15 -34.71 -10.43 4.90
C LEU A 15 -34.05 -11.57 5.62
N HIS A 16 -32.93 -12.01 5.07
CA HIS A 16 -32.12 -13.02 5.74
C HIS A 16 -31.77 -12.47 7.12
N GLU A 17 -32.34 -13.03 8.17
CA GLU A 17 -31.92 -12.72 9.52
C GLU A 17 -30.51 -13.28 9.69
N PHE A 18 -29.54 -12.38 9.68
CA PHE A 18 -28.17 -12.74 10.02
C PHE A 18 -28.14 -13.05 11.52
N GLN A 19 -27.52 -14.15 11.87
CA GLN A 19 -27.20 -14.43 13.27
C GLN A 19 -26.33 -13.27 13.80
N GLU A 20 -26.50 -12.96 15.09
CA GLU A 20 -25.64 -12.00 15.75
C GLU A 20 -24.18 -12.40 15.58
N ALA A 21 -23.32 -11.46 15.15
CA ALA A 21 -21.93 -11.75 14.90
C ALA A 21 -21.24 -12.20 16.20
N GLU A 22 -20.56 -13.33 16.16
CA GLU A 22 -19.69 -13.74 17.27
C GLU A 22 -18.59 -12.71 17.45
N GLY A 23 -18.62 -11.99 18.55
CA GLY A 23 -17.59 -11.02 18.94
C GLY A 23 -16.49 -11.68 19.75
N ALA A 24 -15.24 -11.46 19.36
CA ALA A 24 -14.08 -11.77 20.21
C ALA A 24 -13.60 -10.51 20.93
N ALA A 25 -12.98 -10.67 22.10
CA ALA A 25 -12.28 -9.57 22.75
C ALA A 25 -11.14 -9.07 21.84
N PRO A 26 -10.86 -7.74 21.81
CA PRO A 26 -9.71 -7.23 21.06
C PRO A 26 -8.41 -7.88 21.53
N LEU A 27 -7.51 -8.15 20.57
CA LEU A 27 -6.16 -8.62 20.90
C LEU A 27 -5.46 -7.61 21.82
N ARG A 28 -4.80 -8.11 22.85
CA ARG A 28 -3.93 -7.27 23.68
C ARG A 28 -2.72 -6.87 22.88
N LYS A 29 -2.45 -5.57 22.87
CA LYS A 29 -1.34 -5.00 22.13
C LYS A 29 -0.69 -3.86 22.88
N THR A 30 0.61 -3.74 22.71
CA THR A 30 1.43 -2.61 23.17
C THR A 30 1.84 -1.79 21.95
N ILE A 31 1.57 -0.50 21.96
CA ILE A 31 1.99 0.44 20.92
C ILE A 31 3.24 1.15 21.45
N SER A 32 4.39 0.89 20.85
CA SER A 32 5.67 1.53 21.22
C SER A 32 6.00 2.75 20.37
N ARG A 33 5.38 2.88 19.20
CA ARG A 33 5.40 4.05 18.33
C ARG A 33 4.03 4.17 17.67
N ASP A 34 3.42 5.35 17.79
CA ASP A 34 2.14 5.65 17.13
C ASP A 34 2.30 5.72 15.61
N SER A 35 1.20 5.49 14.91
CA SER A 35 1.13 5.72 13.46
C SER A 35 1.16 7.21 13.14
N ASP A 36 1.74 7.56 12.00
CA ASP A 36 1.78 8.91 11.46
C ASP A 36 1.62 8.89 9.94
N TYR A 37 1.20 9.99 9.34
CA TYR A 37 1.12 10.10 7.90
C TYR A 37 1.30 11.54 7.42
N GLN A 38 1.84 11.68 6.22
CA GLN A 38 1.92 12.94 5.50
C GLN A 38 1.32 12.77 4.12
N TRP A 39 0.60 13.78 3.68
CA TRP A 39 0.05 13.83 2.33
C TRP A 39 0.11 15.25 1.83
N GLU A 40 0.92 15.47 0.81
CA GLU A 40 1.12 16.79 0.23
C GLU A 40 1.13 16.75 -1.29
N VAL A 41 0.76 17.87 -1.88
CA VAL A 41 0.83 18.11 -3.32
C VAL A 41 1.68 19.34 -3.57
N THR A 42 2.72 19.18 -4.36
CA THR A 42 3.63 20.28 -4.73
C THR A 42 3.63 20.48 -6.23
N THR A 43 3.94 21.70 -6.65
CA THR A 43 4.14 22.03 -8.06
C THR A 43 5.50 22.70 -8.22
N ASP A 44 6.33 22.13 -9.08
CA ASP A 44 7.56 22.80 -9.50
C ASP A 44 7.20 23.95 -10.45
N MET A 45 7.42 25.17 -10.00
CA MET A 45 7.02 26.39 -10.73
C MET A 45 7.80 26.61 -12.03
N LYS A 46 8.93 25.93 -12.21
CA LYS A 46 9.74 26.05 -13.43
C LYS A 46 9.31 25.05 -14.50
N SER A 47 9.06 23.82 -14.12
CA SER A 47 8.68 22.74 -15.04
C SER A 47 7.16 22.55 -15.14
N GLY A 48 6.39 23.04 -14.17
CA GLY A 48 4.96 22.77 -14.04
C GLY A 48 4.63 21.36 -13.54
N VAL A 49 5.63 20.53 -13.23
CA VAL A 49 5.40 19.19 -12.72
C VAL A 49 4.67 19.25 -11.39
N LEU A 50 3.54 18.56 -11.34
CA LEU A 50 2.79 18.31 -10.10
C LEU A 50 3.28 16.99 -9.51
N THR A 51 3.60 17.00 -8.22
CA THR A 51 3.99 15.81 -7.46
C THR A 51 3.10 15.67 -6.24
N GLU A 52 2.46 14.54 -6.12
CA GLU A 52 1.78 14.08 -4.91
C GLU A 52 2.77 13.18 -4.14
N HIS A 53 2.96 13.48 -2.87
CA HIS A 53 3.76 12.69 -1.94
C HIS A 53 2.86 12.19 -0.83
N GLN A 54 2.86 10.89 -0.62
CA GLN A 54 2.19 10.22 0.48
C GLN A 54 3.24 9.42 1.27
N TRP A 55 3.31 9.70 2.55
CA TRP A 55 4.14 8.93 3.48
C TRP A 55 3.26 8.43 4.61
N PHE A 56 3.33 7.14 4.88
CA PHE A 56 2.63 6.47 5.95
C PHE A 56 3.61 5.71 6.82
N ASP A 57 3.48 5.86 8.13
CA ASP A 57 4.09 5.02 9.14
C ASP A 57 2.95 4.39 9.95
N GLU A 58 2.80 3.08 9.86
CA GLU A 58 1.77 2.36 10.62
C GLU A 58 2.10 2.25 12.11
N GLY A 59 3.26 2.78 12.52
CA GLY A 59 3.76 2.71 13.88
C GLY A 59 4.44 1.37 14.16
N ARG A 60 4.65 1.11 15.45
CA ARG A 60 5.24 -0.15 15.93
C ARG A 60 4.35 -0.75 17.00
N VAL A 61 3.80 -1.92 16.72
CA VAL A 61 2.80 -2.59 17.54
C VAL A 61 3.26 -4.00 17.88
N THR A 62 3.22 -4.33 19.18
CA THR A 62 3.50 -5.68 19.69
C THR A 62 2.18 -6.32 20.13
N TYR A 63 1.87 -7.50 19.62
CA TYR A 63 0.72 -8.31 20.00
C TYR A 63 1.09 -9.27 21.10
N ASP A 64 0.66 -8.94 22.34
CA ASP A 64 1.04 -9.68 23.54
C ASP A 64 0.50 -11.12 23.55
N ASP A 65 -0.68 -11.34 22.95
CA ASP A 65 -1.33 -12.64 22.87
C ASP A 65 -0.72 -13.57 21.80
N HIS A 66 0.26 -13.08 21.02
CA HIS A 66 0.96 -13.81 19.96
C HIS A 66 2.46 -13.91 20.20
N ASP A 67 2.85 -14.27 21.43
CA ASP A 67 4.25 -14.42 21.83
C ASP A 67 5.09 -13.15 21.57
N GLY A 68 4.50 -11.98 21.75
CA GLY A 68 5.17 -10.70 21.54
C GLY A 68 5.46 -10.39 20.07
N TRP A 69 4.63 -10.89 19.15
CA TRP A 69 4.79 -10.57 17.73
C TRP A 69 4.69 -9.08 17.50
N THR A 70 5.76 -8.49 16.99
CA THR A 70 5.87 -7.07 16.70
C THR A 70 5.83 -6.84 15.20
N VAL A 71 5.06 -5.85 14.80
CA VAL A 71 4.92 -5.43 13.40
C VAL A 71 5.19 -3.94 13.27
N GLU A 72 5.80 -3.58 12.14
CA GLU A 72 6.11 -2.21 11.75
C GLU A 72 6.09 -2.12 10.24
N SER A 73 5.48 -1.07 9.70
CA SER A 73 5.41 -0.83 8.26
C SER A 73 5.52 0.66 7.96
N THR A 74 6.27 0.99 6.91
CA THR A 74 6.32 2.34 6.34
C THR A 74 6.15 2.28 4.83
N HIS A 75 5.51 3.30 4.29
CA HIS A 75 5.20 3.43 2.89
C HIS A 75 5.50 4.87 2.44
N ASP A 76 6.33 5.02 1.45
CA ASP A 76 6.74 6.30 0.87
C ASP A 76 6.45 6.29 -0.63
N GLU A 77 5.53 7.15 -1.09
CA GLU A 77 5.01 7.12 -2.44
C GLU A 77 5.00 8.51 -3.08
N TYR A 78 5.59 8.61 -4.26
CA TYR A 78 5.60 9.79 -5.10
C TYR A 78 4.88 9.52 -6.42
N ARG A 79 3.84 10.28 -6.69
CA ARG A 79 3.16 10.31 -7.99
C ARG A 79 3.42 11.65 -8.65
N SER A 80 3.98 11.67 -9.84
CA SER A 80 4.23 12.91 -10.54
C SER A 80 3.68 12.89 -11.97
N ILE A 81 3.25 14.07 -12.44
CA ILE A 81 2.75 14.26 -13.79
C ILE A 81 3.15 15.63 -14.32
N HIS A 82 3.52 15.70 -15.59
CA HIS A 82 3.71 16.97 -16.30
C HIS A 82 2.39 17.38 -16.96
N PRO A 83 1.91 18.65 -16.81
CA PRO A 83 0.59 19.05 -17.29
C PRO A 83 0.44 18.91 -18.82
N ASP A 84 1.52 19.13 -19.56
CA ASP A 84 1.51 19.10 -21.03
C ASP A 84 2.01 17.77 -21.62
N ASP A 85 2.40 16.82 -20.78
CA ASP A 85 2.98 15.55 -21.25
C ASP A 85 2.64 14.38 -20.31
N PRO A 86 1.51 13.69 -20.53
CA PRO A 86 1.09 12.57 -19.70
C PRO A 86 2.03 11.35 -19.79
N LEU A 87 2.90 11.30 -20.82
CA LEU A 87 3.90 10.22 -20.93
C LEU A 87 5.02 10.36 -19.88
N ARG A 88 5.14 11.50 -19.25
CA ARG A 88 6.07 11.76 -18.14
C ARG A 88 5.48 11.43 -16.76
N ALA A 89 4.30 10.84 -16.74
CA ALA A 89 3.75 10.33 -15.48
C ALA A 89 4.70 9.28 -14.88
N LYS A 90 4.94 9.41 -13.58
CA LYS A 90 5.84 8.55 -12.82
C LYS A 90 5.20 8.18 -11.49
N LEU A 91 5.31 6.92 -11.11
CA LEU A 91 5.00 6.42 -9.80
C LEU A 91 6.28 5.81 -9.21
N ASP A 92 6.65 6.22 -8.00
CA ASP A 92 7.86 5.80 -7.30
C ASP A 92 7.48 5.45 -5.87
N ILE A 93 7.56 4.17 -5.50
CA ILE A 93 7.09 3.68 -4.22
C ILE A 93 8.21 2.91 -3.52
N THR A 94 8.43 3.23 -2.25
CA THR A 94 9.23 2.39 -1.35
C THR A 94 8.33 1.89 -0.22
N TRP A 95 8.32 0.59 -0.04
CA TRP A 95 7.62 -0.06 1.07
C TRP A 95 8.62 -0.79 1.95
N THR A 96 8.56 -0.54 3.26
CA THR A 96 9.41 -1.22 4.24
C THR A 96 8.53 -1.90 5.28
N GLU A 97 8.78 -3.17 5.53
CA GLU A 97 8.10 -3.95 6.55
C GLU A 97 9.10 -4.59 7.50
N HIS A 98 8.72 -4.70 8.75
CA HIS A 98 9.50 -5.37 9.77
C HIS A 98 8.59 -6.20 10.67
N PHE A 99 8.98 -7.45 10.88
CA PHE A 99 8.31 -8.41 11.74
C PHE A 99 9.32 -9.03 12.68
N GLU A 100 9.01 -9.08 13.96
CA GLU A 100 9.88 -9.75 14.92
C GLU A 100 9.08 -10.51 15.98
N ARG A 101 9.67 -11.55 16.52
CA ARG A 101 9.17 -12.32 17.64
C ARG A 101 10.30 -13.13 18.25
N ALA A 102 10.52 -12.99 19.58
CA ALA A 102 11.59 -13.67 20.30
C ALA A 102 12.98 -13.40 19.67
N ASP A 103 13.62 -14.43 19.12
CA ASP A 103 14.94 -14.40 18.48
C ASP A 103 14.88 -14.30 16.95
N TRP A 104 13.69 -14.13 16.41
CA TRP A 104 13.44 -14.07 14.98
C TRP A 104 13.03 -12.65 14.55
N ALA A 105 13.71 -12.11 13.57
CA ALA A 105 13.38 -10.83 12.96
C ALA A 105 13.52 -10.90 11.44
N VAL A 106 12.49 -10.46 10.72
CA VAL A 106 12.49 -10.34 9.25
C VAL A 106 12.13 -8.94 8.87
N SER A 107 12.85 -8.39 7.91
CA SER A 107 12.47 -7.14 7.24
C SER A 107 12.47 -7.31 5.74
N SER A 108 11.61 -6.58 5.07
CA SER A 108 11.59 -6.47 3.62
C SER A 108 11.57 -5.00 3.19
N VAL A 109 12.29 -4.70 2.13
CA VAL A 109 12.22 -3.42 1.45
C VAL A 109 11.90 -3.70 -0.01
N THR A 110 10.84 -3.08 -0.50
CA THR A 110 10.52 -3.05 -1.93
C THR A 110 10.61 -1.63 -2.45
N HIS A 111 11.24 -1.48 -3.62
CA HIS A 111 11.21 -0.23 -4.37
C HIS A 111 10.57 -0.52 -5.73
N THR A 112 9.56 0.25 -6.10
CA THR A 112 8.85 0.09 -7.38
C THR A 112 8.79 1.42 -8.11
N LEU A 113 9.26 1.42 -9.35
CA LEU A 113 9.20 2.54 -10.27
C LEU A 113 8.33 2.17 -11.47
N VAL A 114 7.27 2.97 -11.70
CA VAL A 114 6.43 2.85 -12.89
C VAL A 114 6.59 4.10 -13.75
N THR A 115 6.89 3.89 -15.01
CA THR A 115 7.02 4.95 -16.02
C THR A 115 6.28 4.57 -17.29
N SER A 116 6.05 5.52 -18.20
CA SER A 116 5.40 5.23 -19.47
C SER A 116 6.11 5.87 -20.65
N THR A 117 5.92 5.26 -21.82
CA THR A 117 6.24 5.81 -23.12
C THR A 117 4.97 5.87 -23.96
N ALA A 118 5.06 6.29 -25.22
CA ALA A 118 3.92 6.27 -26.14
C ALA A 118 3.34 4.87 -26.37
N THR A 119 4.16 3.83 -26.22
CA THR A 119 3.79 2.45 -26.57
C THR A 119 3.84 1.45 -25.44
N GLU A 120 4.45 1.81 -24.29
CA GLU A 120 4.70 0.88 -23.20
C GLU A 120 4.48 1.55 -21.83
N ILE A 121 4.04 0.74 -20.88
CA ILE A 121 4.16 0.99 -19.46
C ILE A 121 5.30 0.13 -18.94
N LYS A 122 6.26 0.73 -18.26
CA LYS A 122 7.44 0.06 -17.69
C LYS A 122 7.33 -0.02 -16.20
N VAL A 123 7.60 -1.19 -15.65
CA VAL A 123 7.66 -1.45 -14.21
C VAL A 123 9.03 -1.99 -13.87
N GLU A 124 9.72 -1.27 -13.02
CA GLU A 124 10.97 -1.71 -12.41
C GLU A 124 10.72 -1.89 -10.92
N ALA A 125 11.02 -3.06 -10.39
CA ALA A 125 10.87 -3.32 -8.97
C ALA A 125 12.06 -4.11 -8.44
N ASP A 126 12.46 -3.78 -7.22
CA ASP A 126 13.52 -4.45 -6.48
C ASP A 126 12.98 -4.84 -5.10
N LEU A 127 13.28 -6.05 -4.67
CA LEU A 127 12.95 -6.58 -3.35
C LEU A 127 14.23 -7.04 -2.67
N GLU A 128 14.43 -6.62 -1.43
CA GLU A 128 15.42 -7.19 -0.52
C GLU A 128 14.70 -7.70 0.73
N VAL A 129 15.04 -8.91 1.15
CA VAL A 129 14.55 -9.50 2.41
C VAL A 129 15.74 -9.85 3.29
N ARG A 130 15.66 -9.44 4.55
CA ARG A 130 16.66 -9.73 5.57
C ARG A 130 16.05 -10.56 6.69
N MET A 131 16.84 -11.48 7.23
CA MET A 131 16.55 -12.21 8.45
C MET A 131 17.69 -11.97 9.45
N ASN A 132 17.38 -11.42 10.63
CA ASN A 132 18.38 -11.05 11.64
C ASN A 132 19.56 -10.23 11.05
N ALA A 133 19.25 -9.24 10.21
CA ALA A 133 20.19 -8.38 9.51
C ALA A 133 20.97 -9.00 8.32
N GLU A 134 20.91 -10.30 8.08
CA GLU A 134 21.49 -10.94 6.90
C GLU A 134 20.52 -10.90 5.72
N VAL A 135 21.01 -10.54 4.54
CA VAL A 135 20.21 -10.62 3.31
C VAL A 135 20.00 -12.10 2.98
N VAL A 136 18.73 -12.52 2.95
CA VAL A 136 18.34 -13.91 2.67
C VAL A 136 17.65 -14.07 1.33
N HIS A 137 17.14 -12.97 0.78
CA HIS A 137 16.53 -12.98 -0.54
C HIS A 137 16.63 -11.61 -1.20
N GLU A 138 16.94 -11.62 -2.49
CA GLU A 138 16.88 -10.45 -3.36
C GLU A 138 16.21 -10.84 -4.68
N ARG A 139 15.42 -9.92 -5.21
CA ARG A 139 14.80 -10.12 -6.51
C ARG A 139 14.57 -8.79 -7.22
N ALA A 140 14.83 -8.78 -8.52
CA ALA A 140 14.56 -7.64 -9.38
C ALA A 140 13.59 -8.03 -10.50
N TRP A 141 12.69 -7.12 -10.85
CA TRP A 141 11.80 -7.23 -12.01
C TRP A 141 11.99 -6.02 -12.90
N ARG A 142 12.02 -6.28 -14.20
CA ARG A 142 12.08 -5.25 -15.24
C ARG A 142 11.09 -5.68 -16.31
N LEU A 143 9.89 -5.10 -16.27
CA LEU A 143 8.75 -5.49 -17.08
C LEU A 143 8.34 -4.35 -18.00
N ALA A 144 7.85 -4.68 -19.17
CA ALA A 144 7.24 -3.74 -20.09
C ALA A 144 5.92 -4.33 -20.62
N PHE A 145 4.87 -3.52 -20.57
CA PHE A 145 3.53 -3.89 -21.02
C PHE A 145 3.12 -2.97 -22.17
N PRO A 146 2.53 -3.50 -23.26
CA PRO A 146 1.98 -2.66 -24.30
C PRO A 146 0.93 -1.71 -23.74
N ARG A 147 1.08 -0.41 -24.05
CA ARG A 147 0.09 0.60 -23.72
C ARG A 147 -1.03 0.54 -24.74
N GLN A 148 -2.21 0.08 -24.33
CA GLN A 148 -3.38 -0.04 -25.19
C GLN A 148 -4.49 0.87 -24.65
N LEU A 149 -5.15 1.60 -25.56
CA LEU A 149 -6.37 2.38 -25.27
C LEU A 149 -6.22 3.53 -24.23
N LEU A 150 -5.03 4.08 -24.06
CA LEU A 150 -4.76 5.21 -23.18
C LEU A 150 -4.21 6.41 -23.95
#